data_6fb000a8b51800f197e35cdb5d022f10
#
_entry.id   6fb000a8b51800f197e35cdb5d022f10
#
_cell.length_a   1.000
_cell.length_b   1.000
_cell.length_c   1.000
_cell.angle_alpha   90.00
_cell.angle_beta   90.00
_cell.angle_gamma   90.00
#
_symmetry.space_group_name_H-M   'P 1'
#
loop_
_entity.id
_entity.type
_entity.pdbx_description
1 polymer ?
#
loop_
_entity_poly.entity_id
_entity_poly.type
_entity_poly.pdbx_seq_one_letter_code
_entity_poly.pdbx_strand_id
1 'polypeptide(L)'
;NGPDVRVVLEKPLGHDLASALEINRVVRASFTEAQALRIDHYLGKPAVQNLTALRFGNALFEPLWRRESIANIQITIAESIGVGTRGDFYDRTGALRDMIQNHALQLLTMIAMEPPTSDDAFAIRDEKLKVLRALEPFTPERVARDVVRGQYRGGRIDGQPVPAYLEEAKVPAGSTTETFV
;
A
#
# COMPACT_ATOMS: atom_id res chain seq x y z
N ASN A 1 -27.49 -2.68 13.19
CA ASN A 1 -27.43 -1.48 12.34
C ASN A 1 -28.39 -1.66 11.18
N GLY A 2 -29.08 -0.57 10.75
CA GLY A 2 -29.98 -0.62 9.61
C GLY A 2 -29.23 -0.86 8.28
N PRO A 3 -29.95 -1.29 7.23
CA PRO A 3 -29.34 -1.65 5.94
C PRO A 3 -28.61 -0.48 5.26
N ASP A 4 -28.97 0.74 5.59
CA ASP A 4 -28.40 1.97 5.00
C ASP A 4 -27.16 2.50 5.76
N VAL A 5 -26.84 1.93 6.92
CA VAL A 5 -25.67 2.34 7.71
C VAL A 5 -24.43 1.73 7.11
N ARG A 6 -23.41 2.55 6.83
CA ARG A 6 -22.11 2.13 6.33
C ARG A 6 -21.01 2.58 7.29
N VAL A 7 -19.97 1.79 7.41
CA VAL A 7 -18.75 2.16 8.12
C VAL A 7 -17.61 2.39 7.12
N VAL A 8 -16.92 3.49 7.27
CA VAL A 8 -15.74 3.83 6.49
C VAL A 8 -14.52 3.63 7.38
N LEU A 9 -13.61 2.81 6.92
CA LEU A 9 -12.38 2.44 7.63
C LEU A 9 -11.17 2.94 6.86
N GLU A 10 -10.32 3.67 7.53
CA GLU A 10 -9.03 4.13 7.00
C GLU A 10 -7.89 3.60 7.87
N LYS A 11 -6.70 3.52 7.27
CA LYS A 11 -5.50 3.10 8.03
C LYS A 11 -5.21 4.04 9.23
N PRO A 12 -4.65 3.52 10.31
CA PRO A 12 -4.15 2.15 10.48
C PRO A 12 -5.28 1.16 10.86
N LEU A 13 -5.30 0.00 10.20
CA LEU A 13 -6.20 -1.11 10.53
C LEU A 13 -5.47 -2.15 11.40
N GLY A 14 -5.05 -1.75 12.57
CA GLY A 14 -4.16 -2.50 13.45
C GLY A 14 -2.68 -2.18 13.23
N HIS A 15 -1.85 -2.66 14.13
CA HIS A 15 -0.39 -2.48 14.11
C HIS A 15 0.34 -3.79 13.77
N ASP A 16 -0.35 -4.92 13.85
CA ASP A 16 0.10 -6.25 13.47
C ASP A 16 -1.07 -7.11 12.96
N LEU A 17 -0.78 -8.34 12.55
CA LEU A 17 -1.80 -9.25 12.05
C LEU A 17 -2.88 -9.57 13.10
N ALA A 18 -2.50 -9.75 14.35
CA ALA A 18 -3.45 -10.11 15.41
C ALA A 18 -4.46 -8.98 15.66
N SER A 19 -3.99 -7.75 15.79
CA SER A 19 -4.84 -6.57 15.97
C SER A 19 -5.70 -6.27 14.72
N ALA A 20 -5.16 -6.50 13.53
CA ALA A 20 -5.92 -6.34 12.29
C ALA A 20 -7.06 -7.37 12.18
N LEU A 21 -6.80 -8.62 12.55
CA LEU A 21 -7.83 -9.67 12.59
C LEU A 21 -8.91 -9.36 13.61
N GLU A 22 -8.55 -8.84 14.78
CA GLU A 22 -9.50 -8.46 15.82
C GLU A 22 -10.39 -7.28 15.38
N ILE A 23 -9.81 -6.24 14.79
CA ILE A 23 -10.58 -5.12 14.22
C ILE A 23 -11.56 -5.65 13.17
N ASN A 24 -11.09 -6.52 12.28
CA ASN A 24 -11.94 -7.10 11.24
C ASN A 24 -13.06 -7.97 11.82
N ARG A 25 -12.79 -8.73 12.89
CA ARG A 25 -13.80 -9.51 13.63
C ARG A 25 -14.89 -8.61 14.22
N VAL A 26 -14.50 -7.51 14.88
CA VAL A 26 -15.43 -6.54 15.48
C VAL A 26 -16.30 -5.89 14.39
N VAL A 27 -15.69 -5.47 13.28
CA VAL A 27 -16.43 -4.87 12.15
C VAL A 27 -17.45 -5.87 11.59
N ARG A 28 -17.05 -7.10 11.33
CA ARG A 28 -17.93 -8.15 10.78
C ARG A 28 -19.05 -8.58 11.72
N ALA A 29 -18.88 -8.42 13.02
CA ALA A 29 -19.93 -8.69 14.00
C ALA A 29 -21.09 -7.67 13.90
N SER A 30 -20.83 -6.48 13.35
CA SER A 30 -21.80 -5.38 13.32
C SER A 30 -22.22 -4.95 11.90
N PHE A 31 -21.39 -5.24 10.90
CA PHE A 31 -21.60 -4.81 9.50
C PHE A 31 -21.35 -5.96 8.53
N THR A 32 -22.14 -5.99 7.47
CA THR A 32 -21.87 -6.84 6.31
C THR A 32 -20.68 -6.30 5.52
N GLU A 33 -20.08 -7.11 4.66
CA GLU A 33 -18.97 -6.66 3.80
C GLU A 33 -19.37 -5.51 2.86
N ALA A 34 -20.62 -5.48 2.39
CA ALA A 34 -21.15 -4.41 1.57
C ALA A 34 -21.30 -3.07 2.34
N GLN A 35 -21.39 -3.13 3.66
CA GLN A 35 -21.47 -1.95 4.53
C GLN A 35 -20.09 -1.46 5.00
N ALA A 36 -19.04 -2.27 4.87
CA ALA A 36 -17.69 -1.96 5.35
C ALA A 36 -16.80 -1.46 4.20
N LEU A 37 -16.62 -0.16 4.12
CA LEU A 37 -15.80 0.51 3.10
C LEU A 37 -14.38 0.75 3.65
N ARG A 38 -13.39 0.05 3.10
CA ARG A 38 -11.98 0.25 3.44
C ARG A 38 -11.34 1.17 2.43
N ILE A 39 -10.84 2.31 2.90
CA ILE A 39 -10.25 3.34 2.06
C ILE A 39 -8.73 3.20 2.01
N ASP A 40 -8.20 3.20 0.78
CA ASP A 40 -6.81 3.52 0.48
C ASP A 40 -6.78 4.74 -0.43
N HIS A 41 -6.27 5.87 0.07
CA HIS A 41 -6.29 7.13 -0.64
C HIS A 41 -5.43 7.14 -1.92
N TYR A 42 -4.47 6.21 -2.07
CA TYR A 42 -3.71 6.06 -3.32
C TYR A 42 -4.60 5.64 -4.48
N LEU A 43 -5.63 4.83 -4.22
CA LEU A 43 -6.60 4.45 -5.25
C LEU A 43 -7.45 5.62 -5.74
N GLY A 44 -7.53 6.71 -4.96
CA GLY A 44 -8.20 7.95 -5.35
C GLY A 44 -7.34 8.89 -6.19
N LYS A 45 -6.03 8.64 -6.31
CA LYS A 45 -5.15 9.49 -7.13
C LYS A 45 -5.49 9.35 -8.62
N PRO A 46 -5.62 10.47 -9.37
CA PRO A 46 -5.99 10.42 -10.80
C PRO A 46 -5.08 9.51 -11.64
N ALA A 47 -3.78 9.51 -11.37
CA ALA A 47 -2.83 8.65 -12.07
C ALA A 47 -3.11 7.15 -11.87
N VAL A 48 -3.57 6.76 -10.68
CA VAL A 48 -3.93 5.37 -10.38
C VAL A 48 -5.26 5.00 -11.02
N GLN A 49 -6.24 5.89 -11.01
CA GLN A 49 -7.51 5.67 -11.69
C GLN A 49 -7.33 5.57 -13.20
N ASN A 50 -6.47 6.40 -13.79
CA ASN A 50 -6.14 6.35 -15.21
C ASN A 50 -5.47 5.03 -15.61
N LEU A 51 -4.80 4.34 -14.70
CA LEU A 51 -4.22 3.02 -14.99
C LEU A 51 -5.30 1.99 -15.37
N THR A 52 -6.45 2.02 -14.73
CA THR A 52 -7.59 1.16 -15.09
C THR A 52 -8.09 1.44 -16.50
N ALA A 53 -8.27 2.71 -16.82
CA ALA A 53 -8.68 3.13 -18.16
C ALA A 53 -7.62 2.77 -19.22
N LEU A 54 -6.34 2.94 -18.92
CA LEU A 54 -5.25 2.54 -19.80
C LEU A 54 -5.26 1.04 -20.11
N ARG A 55 -5.43 0.22 -19.07
CA ARG A 55 -5.36 -1.24 -19.19
C ARG A 55 -6.60 -1.87 -19.81
N PHE A 56 -7.79 -1.46 -19.36
CA PHE A 56 -9.05 -2.13 -19.66
C PHE A 56 -9.95 -1.34 -20.62
N GLY A 57 -9.69 -0.06 -20.79
CA GLY A 57 -10.42 0.80 -21.73
C GLY A 57 -9.68 1.11 -23.02
N ASN A 58 -8.52 0.50 -23.27
CA ASN A 58 -7.68 0.82 -24.42
C ASN A 58 -7.23 -0.44 -25.16
N ALA A 59 -7.87 -0.71 -26.28
CA ALA A 59 -7.61 -1.89 -27.12
C ALA A 59 -6.16 -1.99 -27.65
N LEU A 60 -5.39 -0.90 -27.62
CA LEU A 60 -3.98 -0.92 -28.01
C LEU A 60 -3.09 -1.55 -26.93
N PHE A 61 -3.37 -1.25 -25.67
CA PHE A 61 -2.55 -1.71 -24.54
C PHE A 61 -3.00 -3.06 -23.99
N GLU A 62 -4.27 -3.39 -24.05
CA GLU A 62 -4.80 -4.63 -23.50
C GLU A 62 -4.04 -5.89 -23.97
N PRO A 63 -3.80 -6.11 -25.28
CA PRO A 63 -3.08 -7.30 -25.77
C PRO A 63 -1.59 -7.30 -25.42
N LEU A 64 -1.02 -6.15 -25.06
CA LEU A 64 0.39 -6.01 -24.68
C LEU A 64 0.61 -6.17 -23.17
N TRP A 65 -0.45 -6.14 -22.37
CA TRP A 65 -0.36 -6.20 -20.90
C TRP A 65 -0.29 -7.64 -20.40
N ARG A 66 0.75 -8.32 -20.80
CA ARG A 66 0.97 -9.74 -20.51
C ARG A 66 2.46 -10.07 -20.39
N ARG A 67 2.75 -11.23 -19.79
CA ARG A 67 4.10 -11.69 -19.50
C ARG A 67 5.03 -11.70 -20.72
N GLU A 68 4.51 -12.03 -21.91
CA GLU A 68 5.30 -12.12 -23.13
C GLU A 68 5.75 -10.74 -23.64
N SER A 69 5.06 -9.69 -23.25
CA SER A 69 5.32 -8.32 -23.71
C SER A 69 5.94 -7.42 -22.62
N ILE A 70 5.76 -7.74 -21.34
CA ILE A 70 6.26 -6.94 -20.22
C ILE A 70 7.41 -7.69 -19.54
N ALA A 71 8.62 -7.15 -19.62
CA ALA A 71 9.81 -7.75 -19.02
C ALA A 71 9.86 -7.60 -17.51
N ASN A 72 9.50 -6.44 -16.98
CA ASN A 72 9.43 -6.17 -15.54
C ASN A 72 8.51 -4.98 -15.24
N ILE A 73 8.14 -4.85 -13.97
CA ILE A 73 7.36 -3.73 -13.43
C ILE A 73 8.12 -3.19 -12.23
N GLN A 74 8.30 -1.87 -12.18
CA GLN A 74 8.90 -1.17 -11.06
C GLN A 74 7.89 -0.20 -10.47
N ILE A 75 7.63 -0.31 -9.17
CA ILE A 75 6.75 0.59 -8.43
C ILE A 75 7.62 1.41 -7.49
N THR A 76 7.73 2.71 -7.76
CA THR A 76 8.45 3.64 -6.90
C THR A 76 7.47 4.58 -6.23
N ILE A 77 7.53 4.64 -4.90
CA ILE A 77 6.79 5.60 -4.09
C ILE A 77 7.83 6.46 -3.38
N ALA A 78 7.89 7.73 -3.74
CA ALA A 78 8.83 8.68 -3.15
C ALA A 78 8.07 9.88 -2.59
N GLU A 79 8.37 10.24 -1.35
CA GLU A 79 7.83 11.42 -0.69
C GLU A 79 8.96 12.45 -0.50
N SER A 80 8.65 13.71 -0.73
CA SER A 80 9.60 14.83 -0.53
C SER A 80 9.57 15.39 0.89
N ILE A 81 8.68 14.89 1.74
CA ILE A 81 8.51 15.32 3.12
C ILE A 81 9.08 14.29 4.09
N GLY A 82 9.71 14.74 5.18
CA GLY A 82 10.11 13.90 6.29
C GLY A 82 8.92 13.48 7.16
N VAL A 83 9.20 12.76 8.25
CA VAL A 83 8.14 12.30 9.17
C VAL A 83 7.54 13.45 10.01
N GLY A 84 8.25 14.54 10.18
CA GLY A 84 7.80 15.77 10.84
C GLY A 84 7.27 15.49 12.25
N THR A 85 6.07 15.95 12.56
CA THR A 85 5.46 15.78 13.89
C THR A 85 4.98 14.35 14.18
N ARG A 86 5.01 13.45 13.20
CA ARG A 86 4.55 12.06 13.31
C ARG A 86 5.66 11.06 13.67
N GLY A 87 6.86 11.53 14.05
CA GLY A 87 8.01 10.67 14.32
C GLY A 87 7.69 9.51 15.26
N ASP A 88 7.00 9.76 16.36
CA ASP A 88 6.57 8.75 17.33
C ASP A 88 5.63 7.67 16.76
N PHE A 89 4.73 8.03 15.89
CA PHE A 89 3.86 7.08 15.19
C PHE A 89 4.64 6.31 14.11
N TYR A 90 5.41 7.02 13.30
CA TYR A 90 6.13 6.43 12.20
C TYR A 90 7.21 5.46 12.68
N ASP A 91 7.87 5.77 13.78
CA ASP A 91 8.90 4.93 14.37
C ASP A 91 8.39 3.53 14.77
N ARG A 92 7.12 3.44 15.13
CA ARG A 92 6.44 2.15 15.42
C ARG A 92 5.89 1.44 14.18
N THR A 93 5.85 2.12 13.05
CA THR A 93 5.23 1.60 11.84
C THR A 93 6.25 1.25 10.76
N GLY A 94 7.12 2.17 10.39
CA GLY A 94 8.09 2.06 9.33
C GLY A 94 7.50 2.09 7.92
N ALA A 95 8.36 2.20 6.92
CA ALA A 95 7.96 2.27 5.52
C ALA A 95 7.24 1.00 5.03
N LEU A 96 7.61 -0.17 5.54
CA LEU A 96 6.94 -1.43 5.17
C LEU A 96 5.45 -1.40 5.48
N ARG A 97 5.08 -1.04 6.71
CA ARG A 97 3.67 -1.04 7.13
C ARG A 97 2.92 0.21 6.67
N ASP A 98 3.61 1.37 6.61
CA ASP A 98 2.94 2.62 6.24
C ASP A 98 2.73 2.77 4.74
N MET A 99 3.59 2.18 3.90
CA MET A 99 3.58 2.40 2.46
C MET A 99 3.48 1.10 1.64
N ILE A 100 4.30 0.09 1.92
CA ILE A 100 4.40 -1.10 1.07
C ILE A 100 3.18 -1.99 1.27
N GLN A 101 2.87 -2.36 2.49
CA GLN A 101 1.82 -3.31 2.86
C GLN A 101 0.41 -2.86 2.44
N ASN A 102 0.22 -1.59 2.18
CA ASN A 102 -1.05 -1.01 1.73
C ASN A 102 -0.92 -0.43 0.32
N HIS A 103 -0.38 0.75 0.16
CA HIS A 103 -0.38 1.51 -1.09
C HIS A 103 0.35 0.79 -2.23
N ALA A 104 1.57 0.28 -1.99
CA ALA A 104 2.32 -0.43 -3.03
C ALA A 104 1.65 -1.75 -3.43
N LEU A 105 1.10 -2.51 -2.48
CA LEU A 105 0.33 -3.72 -2.79
C LEU A 105 -0.96 -3.41 -3.55
N GLN A 106 -1.64 -2.31 -3.24
CA GLN A 106 -2.80 -1.88 -4.03
C GLN A 106 -2.40 -1.53 -5.47
N LEU A 107 -1.31 -0.78 -5.66
CA LEU A 107 -0.79 -0.49 -6.99
C LEU A 107 -0.40 -1.77 -7.74
N LEU A 108 0.28 -2.69 -7.07
CA LEU A 108 0.64 -3.98 -7.64
C LEU A 108 -0.61 -4.75 -8.11
N THR A 109 -1.67 -4.80 -7.28
CA THR A 109 -2.91 -5.48 -7.68
C THR A 109 -3.55 -4.82 -8.89
N MET A 110 -3.61 -3.49 -8.94
CA MET A 110 -4.14 -2.75 -10.09
C MET A 110 -3.32 -2.97 -11.38
N ILE A 111 -2.01 -3.18 -11.24
CA ILE A 111 -1.13 -3.45 -12.38
C ILE A 111 -1.24 -4.90 -12.85
N ALA A 112 -1.38 -5.86 -11.96
CA ALA A 112 -1.24 -7.29 -12.26
C ALA A 112 -2.56 -8.06 -12.34
N MET A 113 -3.69 -7.50 -11.88
CA MET A 113 -4.99 -8.21 -11.93
C MET A 113 -5.44 -8.44 -13.37
N GLU A 114 -6.21 -9.49 -13.59
CA GLU A 114 -6.91 -9.70 -14.86
C GLU A 114 -8.08 -8.71 -15.02
N PRO A 115 -8.58 -8.49 -16.24
CA PRO A 115 -9.78 -7.68 -16.44
C PRO A 115 -10.95 -8.23 -15.62
N PRO A 116 -11.57 -7.41 -14.75
CA PRO A 116 -12.73 -7.88 -14.00
C PRO A 116 -13.92 -8.11 -14.94
N THR A 117 -14.80 -9.05 -14.57
CA THR A 117 -15.98 -9.39 -15.38
C THR A 117 -17.01 -8.27 -15.47
N SER A 118 -16.94 -7.29 -14.58
CA SER A 118 -17.76 -6.08 -14.54
C SER A 118 -17.06 -4.99 -13.73
N ASP A 119 -17.62 -3.78 -13.72
CA ASP A 119 -17.18 -2.67 -12.88
C ASP A 119 -17.69 -2.77 -11.43
N ASP A 120 -18.35 -3.86 -11.06
CA ASP A 120 -18.79 -4.12 -9.70
C ASP A 120 -17.60 -4.26 -8.74
N ALA A 121 -17.76 -3.68 -7.54
CA ALA A 121 -16.72 -3.66 -6.54
C ALA A 121 -16.26 -5.06 -6.08
N PHE A 122 -17.14 -6.05 -6.09
CA PHE A 122 -16.78 -7.43 -5.73
C PHE A 122 -15.97 -8.09 -6.84
N ALA A 123 -16.35 -7.92 -8.11
CA ALA A 123 -15.60 -8.43 -9.24
C ALA A 123 -14.16 -7.88 -9.26
N ILE A 124 -13.99 -6.57 -9.03
CA ILE A 124 -12.67 -5.94 -8.93
C ILE A 124 -11.87 -6.50 -7.74
N ARG A 125 -12.51 -6.67 -6.58
CA ARG A 125 -11.84 -7.25 -5.39
C ARG A 125 -11.38 -8.67 -5.60
N ASP A 126 -12.18 -9.48 -6.29
CA ASP A 126 -11.84 -10.87 -6.56
C ASP A 126 -10.59 -10.98 -7.44
N GLU A 127 -10.46 -10.15 -8.48
CA GLU A 127 -9.26 -10.11 -9.31
C GLU A 127 -8.03 -9.64 -8.52
N LYS A 128 -8.16 -8.60 -7.71
CA LYS A 128 -7.08 -8.16 -6.81
C LYS A 128 -6.64 -9.27 -5.84
N LEU A 129 -7.59 -10.01 -5.29
CA LEU A 129 -7.31 -11.10 -4.36
C LEU A 129 -6.54 -12.23 -5.01
N LYS A 130 -6.81 -12.55 -6.28
CA LYS A 130 -6.02 -13.53 -7.05
C LYS A 130 -4.55 -13.13 -7.14
N VAL A 131 -4.26 -11.86 -7.41
CA VAL A 131 -2.89 -11.36 -7.43
C VAL A 131 -2.20 -11.56 -6.08
N LEU A 132 -2.85 -11.14 -4.99
CA LEU A 132 -2.28 -11.26 -3.64
C LEU A 132 -2.03 -12.72 -3.24
N ARG A 133 -2.91 -13.63 -3.63
CA ARG A 133 -2.75 -15.08 -3.37
C ARG A 133 -1.66 -15.73 -4.21
N ALA A 134 -1.32 -15.14 -5.36
CA ALA A 134 -0.26 -15.62 -6.23
C ALA A 134 1.14 -15.14 -5.80
N LEU A 135 1.23 -14.21 -4.86
CA LEU A 135 2.51 -13.76 -4.33
C LEU A 135 3.18 -14.87 -3.54
N GLU A 136 4.42 -15.16 -3.86
CA GLU A 136 5.22 -16.09 -3.06
C GLU A 136 5.55 -15.46 -1.70
N PRO A 137 5.34 -16.17 -0.59
CA PRO A 137 5.77 -15.71 0.72
C PRO A 137 7.28 -15.45 0.78
N PHE A 138 7.67 -14.41 1.47
CA PHE A 138 9.07 -14.15 1.75
C PHE A 138 9.58 -15.11 2.84
N THR A 139 10.56 -15.94 2.49
CA THR A 139 11.33 -16.69 3.48
C THR A 139 12.43 -15.80 4.07
N PRO A 140 13.02 -16.15 5.24
CA PRO A 140 14.16 -15.41 5.78
C PRO A 140 15.32 -15.25 4.78
N GLU A 141 15.61 -16.28 3.98
CA GLU A 141 16.66 -16.26 2.96
C GLU A 141 16.34 -15.29 1.83
N ARG A 142 15.06 -15.25 1.39
CA ARG A 142 14.60 -14.29 0.38
C ARG A 142 14.65 -12.87 0.93
N VAL A 143 14.22 -12.65 2.17
CA VAL A 143 14.33 -11.33 2.80
C VAL A 143 15.77 -10.86 2.83
N ALA A 144 16.71 -11.71 3.22
CA ALA A 144 18.14 -11.36 3.28
C ALA A 144 18.73 -11.03 1.91
N ARG A 145 18.23 -11.64 0.83
CA ARG A 145 18.73 -11.44 -0.54
C ARG A 145 18.01 -10.30 -1.28
N ASP A 146 16.70 -10.22 -1.14
CA ASP A 146 15.84 -9.45 -2.04
C ASP A 146 15.30 -8.14 -1.39
N VAL A 147 15.49 -7.95 -0.08
CA VAL A 147 14.99 -6.79 0.64
C VAL A 147 16.13 -5.92 1.16
N VAL A 148 16.11 -4.65 0.79
CA VAL A 148 17.03 -3.64 1.31
C VAL A 148 16.24 -2.65 2.15
N ARG A 149 16.71 -2.38 3.37
CA ARG A 149 16.10 -1.38 4.25
C ARG A 149 17.13 -0.33 4.65
N GLY A 150 16.68 0.89 4.79
CA GLY A 150 17.55 1.99 5.19
C GLY A 150 16.79 3.13 5.84
N GLN A 151 17.54 4.11 6.29
CA GLN A 151 17.02 5.38 6.80
C GLN A 151 17.59 6.52 5.98
N TYR A 152 16.79 7.57 5.74
CA TYR A 152 17.31 8.75 5.09
C TYR A 152 18.27 9.50 6.01
N ARG A 153 19.29 10.07 5.39
CA ARG A 153 20.29 10.94 6.04
C ARG A 153 19.90 12.39 5.81
N GLY A 154 20.49 13.27 6.62
CA GLY A 154 20.42 14.70 6.38
C GLY A 154 20.95 15.05 4.98
N GLY A 155 20.31 16.01 4.35
CA GLY A 155 20.64 16.39 2.98
C GLY A 155 20.06 17.75 2.58
N ARG A 156 19.76 17.90 1.30
CA ARG A 156 19.10 19.11 0.77
C ARG A 156 17.99 18.71 -0.21
N ILE A 157 16.84 19.37 -0.10
CA ILE A 157 15.75 19.31 -1.06
C ILE A 157 15.50 20.74 -1.53
N ASP A 158 15.55 20.98 -2.84
CA ASP A 158 15.41 22.31 -3.46
C ASP A 158 16.36 23.36 -2.84
N GLY A 159 17.58 22.93 -2.50
CA GLY A 159 18.59 23.78 -1.89
C GLY A 159 18.43 24.02 -0.38
N GLN A 160 17.32 23.63 0.21
CA GLN A 160 17.07 23.76 1.66
C GLN A 160 17.59 22.55 2.43
N PRO A 161 18.25 22.74 3.57
CA PRO A 161 18.71 21.63 4.39
C PRO A 161 17.51 20.88 4.98
N VAL A 162 17.62 19.56 4.99
CA VAL A 162 16.65 18.67 5.62
C VAL A 162 17.36 17.77 6.62
N PRO A 163 16.74 17.47 7.79
CA PRO A 163 17.35 16.64 8.82
C PRO A 163 17.46 15.17 8.39
N ALA A 164 18.33 14.41 9.05
CA ALA A 164 18.29 12.96 9.02
C ALA A 164 17.08 12.44 9.81
N TYR A 165 16.69 11.19 9.56
CA TYR A 165 15.57 10.55 10.28
C TYR A 165 15.74 10.61 11.81
N LEU A 166 16.94 10.33 12.31
CA LEU A 166 17.23 10.35 13.74
C LEU A 166 17.27 11.76 14.36
N GLU A 167 17.25 12.80 13.52
CA GLU A 167 17.18 14.21 13.94
C GLU A 167 15.75 14.76 13.89
N GLU A 168 14.81 13.97 13.37
CA GLU A 168 13.40 14.37 13.30
C GLU A 168 12.75 14.40 14.68
N ALA A 169 11.78 15.29 14.85
CA ALA A 169 11.06 15.44 16.10
C ALA A 169 10.36 14.13 16.52
N LYS A 170 10.48 13.76 17.79
CA LYS A 170 9.85 12.58 18.39
C LYS A 170 10.34 11.23 17.83
N VAL A 171 11.41 11.18 17.08
CA VAL A 171 12.09 9.94 16.74
C VAL A 171 13.02 9.56 17.88
N PRO A 172 12.95 8.33 18.42
CA PRO A 172 13.83 7.88 19.50
C PRO A 172 15.29 7.86 19.06
N ALA A 173 16.20 8.27 19.93
CA ALA A 173 17.62 8.15 19.67
C ALA A 173 18.01 6.67 19.46
N GLY A 174 18.70 6.39 18.36
CA GLY A 174 19.13 5.03 18.01
C GLY A 174 18.03 4.16 17.37
N SER A 175 16.93 4.74 16.94
CA SER A 175 15.90 4.02 16.16
C SER A 175 16.51 3.31 14.95
N THR A 176 16.04 2.09 14.70
CA THR A 176 16.39 1.28 13.52
C THR A 176 15.23 1.12 12.54
N THR A 177 14.16 1.89 12.74
CA THR A 177 12.97 1.86 11.88
C THR A 177 13.33 2.33 10.47
N GLU A 178 12.94 1.55 9.49
CA GLU A 178 13.21 1.85 8.09
C GLU A 178 12.35 2.99 7.56
N THR A 179 12.97 3.89 6.80
CA THR A 179 12.30 4.94 6.01
C THR A 179 12.43 4.70 4.52
N PHE A 180 13.16 3.65 4.15
CA PHE A 180 13.35 3.15 2.79
C PHE A 180 13.30 1.63 2.80
N VAL A 181 12.61 1.08 1.83
CA VAL A 181 12.54 -0.36 1.56
C VAL A 181 12.63 -0.59 0.07
#